data_3acfdeea6d4c6e80abbf01696af468c4
#
_entry.id   3acfdeea6d4c6e80abbf01696af468c4
#
_cell.length_a   1.000
_cell.length_b   1.000
_cell.length_c   1.000
_cell.angle_alpha   90.00
_cell.angle_beta   90.00
_cell.angle_gamma   90.00
#
_symmetry.space_group_name_H-M   'P 1'
#
loop_
_entity.id
_entity.type
_entity.pdbx_description
1 polymer ?
#
loop_
_entity_poly.entity_id
_entity_poly.type
_entity_poly.pdbx_seq_one_letter_code
_entity_poly.pdbx_strand_id
1 'polypeptide(L)'
;MKKHIKTRRRPQEGIALLIAIFVLLLISVVAIALLVSSGTETALGANYRTSSSVYYAAIAGLEETRGRLLPKNPSYFNASTSVIPTPFPLGETVYVINRGSGDNIVPWDPSNTYYDNEYGAEAYPLTAATATLQPPVYSVWDNNIQGIPGPIYKWVRINAATEQSLFLQVNANGSSYDNSTPIYYDPFHVTSGSPWPSLVVGSTPTAVQALEITALAELPNRSQKTLQYLVAPMAFNLTFPSALTMDGNDVTFSAPSSGAFQVSGIDQNDPLNSLPNGCTPPPLNKVAAVGYTNSSDASHSNITSAILAGNKPHYTGLGGTTPNVNYVGGAGGLSTNLQNVSGLNLLVQTITQNADVVINGPATQSSMPAAMSASNPMTIVVNGDLTFNGWHSTGFGILLVTGTFTYDPDASWDGIVLVIGQGIIYSHQGGAGKFYGAMLVANTVGGTGNNTGASSFDFTPAAGSDGIYYSSCWINYVQAPYSYKVLSFHEIRQ
;
A
#
# COMPACT_ATOMS: atom_id res chain seq x y z
N MET A 1 -19.47 -43.48 -108.53
CA MET A 1 -20.38 -43.40 -107.30
C MET A 1 -19.58 -43.19 -106.05
N LYS A 2 -19.50 -41.96 -105.50
CA LYS A 2 -18.85 -41.66 -104.21
C LYS A 2 -19.95 -41.56 -103.14
N LYS A 3 -19.96 -42.44 -102.21
CA LYS A 3 -20.91 -42.49 -101.07
C LYS A 3 -20.42 -41.50 -99.99
N HIS A 4 -21.18 -40.42 -99.76
CA HIS A 4 -20.95 -39.47 -98.72
C HIS A 4 -21.43 -40.14 -97.40
N ILE A 5 -20.53 -40.41 -96.53
CA ILE A 5 -20.83 -40.80 -95.11
C ILE A 5 -21.08 -39.52 -94.30
N LYS A 6 -22.39 -39.28 -94.00
CA LYS A 6 -22.74 -38.24 -93.02
C LYS A 6 -22.43 -38.74 -91.62
N THR A 7 -21.36 -38.25 -91.01
CA THR A 7 -21.07 -38.42 -89.62
C THR A 7 -22.12 -37.67 -88.82
N ARG A 8 -22.99 -38.40 -88.14
CA ARG A 8 -23.92 -37.85 -87.15
C ARG A 8 -23.09 -37.33 -85.98
N ARG A 9 -22.97 -36.03 -85.88
CA ARG A 9 -22.46 -35.38 -84.68
C ARG A 9 -23.43 -35.72 -83.53
N ARG A 10 -22.96 -36.45 -82.52
CA ARG A 10 -23.71 -36.74 -81.34
C ARG A 10 -23.87 -35.45 -80.48
N PRO A 11 -25.00 -35.28 -79.77
CA PRO A 11 -25.25 -34.07 -78.97
C PRO A 11 -24.41 -34.11 -77.65
N GLN A 12 -23.09 -33.97 -77.75
CA GLN A 12 -22.20 -33.85 -76.60
C GLN A 12 -22.00 -32.39 -76.16
N GLU A 13 -22.37 -31.42 -77.00
CA GLU A 13 -22.18 -29.98 -76.76
C GLU A 13 -23.06 -29.48 -75.59
N GLY A 14 -24.26 -30.05 -75.40
CA GLY A 14 -25.17 -29.67 -74.31
C GLY A 14 -24.70 -30.10 -72.93
N ILE A 15 -24.05 -31.25 -72.83
CA ILE A 15 -23.54 -31.76 -71.54
C ILE A 15 -22.33 -30.93 -71.09
N ALA A 16 -21.44 -30.56 -72.03
CA ALA A 16 -20.30 -29.73 -71.70
C ALA A 16 -20.70 -28.34 -71.16
N LEU A 17 -21.74 -27.72 -71.74
CA LEU A 17 -22.30 -26.47 -71.27
C LEU A 17 -22.92 -26.58 -69.87
N LEU A 18 -23.65 -27.68 -69.58
CA LEU A 18 -24.28 -27.92 -68.32
C LEU A 18 -23.23 -28.13 -67.20
N ILE A 19 -22.14 -28.86 -67.48
CA ILE A 19 -21.03 -29.02 -66.59
C ILE A 19 -20.33 -27.70 -66.34
N ALA A 20 -20.10 -26.88 -67.39
CA ALA A 20 -19.48 -25.57 -67.26
C ALA A 20 -20.31 -24.64 -66.37
N ILE A 21 -21.63 -24.58 -66.55
CA ILE A 21 -22.53 -23.77 -65.71
C ILE A 21 -22.50 -24.27 -64.25
N PHE A 22 -22.53 -25.60 -64.06
CA PHE A 22 -22.48 -26.18 -62.72
C PHE A 22 -21.18 -25.89 -61.98
N VAL A 23 -20.02 -25.98 -62.66
CA VAL A 23 -18.71 -25.61 -62.13
C VAL A 23 -18.65 -24.12 -61.79
N LEU A 24 -19.19 -23.26 -62.66
CA LEU A 24 -19.21 -21.83 -62.44
C LEU A 24 -20.09 -21.44 -61.25
N LEU A 25 -21.23 -22.12 -61.07
CA LEU A 25 -22.10 -21.96 -59.90
C LEU A 25 -21.42 -22.42 -58.63
N LEU A 26 -20.72 -23.56 -58.69
CA LEU A 26 -19.98 -24.09 -57.55
C LEU A 26 -18.84 -23.14 -57.10
N ILE A 27 -18.07 -22.61 -58.08
CA ILE A 27 -17.03 -21.60 -57.83
C ILE A 27 -17.63 -20.33 -57.21
N SER A 28 -18.79 -19.88 -57.74
CA SER A 28 -19.47 -18.70 -57.18
C SER A 28 -19.93 -18.90 -55.74
N VAL A 29 -20.48 -20.07 -55.41
CA VAL A 29 -20.88 -20.39 -54.04
C VAL A 29 -19.66 -20.43 -53.08
N VAL A 30 -18.57 -21.05 -53.54
CA VAL A 30 -17.31 -21.07 -52.71
C VAL A 30 -16.77 -19.66 -52.58
N ALA A 31 -16.74 -18.84 -53.62
CA ALA A 31 -16.27 -17.46 -53.54
C ALA A 31 -17.11 -16.61 -52.56
N ILE A 32 -18.45 -16.74 -52.63
CA ILE A 32 -19.34 -16.05 -51.68
C ILE A 32 -19.09 -16.54 -50.24
N ALA A 33 -18.94 -17.83 -50.03
CA ALA A 33 -18.65 -18.39 -48.70
C ALA A 33 -17.33 -17.84 -48.13
N LEU A 34 -16.28 -17.75 -48.97
CA LEU A 34 -14.99 -17.17 -48.55
C LEU A 34 -15.09 -15.67 -48.24
N LEU A 35 -15.86 -14.90 -49.01
CA LEU A 35 -16.10 -13.49 -48.76
C LEU A 35 -16.84 -13.26 -47.44
N VAL A 36 -17.86 -14.04 -47.17
CA VAL A 36 -18.60 -13.97 -45.87
C VAL A 36 -17.71 -14.36 -44.73
N SER A 37 -16.95 -15.46 -44.83
CA SER A 37 -16.00 -15.88 -43.80
C SER A 37 -14.96 -14.80 -43.53
N SER A 38 -14.31 -14.26 -44.55
CA SER A 38 -13.31 -13.19 -44.40
C SER A 38 -13.90 -11.91 -43.78
N GLY A 39 -15.15 -11.57 -44.16
CA GLY A 39 -15.88 -10.43 -43.60
C GLY A 39 -16.15 -10.62 -42.10
N THR A 40 -16.58 -11.81 -41.69
CA THR A 40 -16.84 -12.13 -40.29
C THR A 40 -15.54 -12.15 -39.44
N GLU A 41 -14.47 -12.72 -39.98
CA GLU A 41 -13.16 -12.70 -39.32
C GLU A 41 -12.64 -11.28 -39.11
N THR A 42 -12.77 -10.43 -40.11
CA THR A 42 -12.38 -9.00 -40.05
C THR A 42 -13.21 -8.28 -39.00
N ALA A 43 -14.52 -8.48 -38.96
CA ALA A 43 -15.41 -7.87 -37.98
C ALA A 43 -15.11 -8.35 -36.58
N LEU A 44 -14.86 -9.66 -36.36
CA LEU A 44 -14.46 -10.21 -35.05
C LEU A 44 -13.12 -9.65 -34.62
N GLY A 45 -12.15 -9.55 -35.53
CA GLY A 45 -10.84 -8.97 -35.21
C GLY A 45 -10.94 -7.49 -34.83
N ALA A 46 -11.78 -6.72 -35.51
CA ALA A 46 -12.04 -5.31 -35.22
C ALA A 46 -12.72 -5.17 -33.83
N ASN A 47 -13.75 -5.98 -33.55
CA ASN A 47 -14.44 -5.97 -32.27
C ASN A 47 -13.51 -6.36 -31.11
N TYR A 48 -12.67 -7.37 -31.29
CA TYR A 48 -11.69 -7.77 -30.29
C TYR A 48 -10.68 -6.66 -30.01
N ARG A 49 -10.14 -6.04 -31.06
CA ARG A 49 -9.21 -4.91 -30.96
C ARG A 49 -9.84 -3.74 -30.22
N THR A 50 -11.07 -3.39 -30.55
CA THR A 50 -11.83 -2.32 -29.90
C THR A 50 -12.08 -2.63 -28.42
N SER A 51 -12.57 -3.84 -28.11
CA SER A 51 -12.80 -4.27 -26.73
C SER A 51 -11.52 -4.25 -25.90
N SER A 52 -10.41 -4.74 -26.45
CA SER A 52 -9.11 -4.70 -25.76
C SER A 52 -8.62 -3.27 -25.57
N SER A 53 -8.77 -2.40 -26.56
CA SER A 53 -8.32 -1.01 -26.47
C SER A 53 -9.06 -0.23 -25.38
N VAL A 54 -10.38 -0.35 -25.31
CA VAL A 54 -11.18 0.33 -24.27
C VAL A 54 -10.91 -0.24 -22.89
N TYR A 55 -10.68 -1.55 -22.78
CA TYR A 55 -10.29 -2.21 -21.54
C TYR A 55 -8.97 -1.63 -21.00
N TYR A 56 -7.93 -1.59 -21.82
CA TYR A 56 -6.63 -1.04 -21.41
C TYR A 56 -6.67 0.45 -21.12
N ALA A 57 -7.53 1.21 -21.78
CA ALA A 57 -7.74 2.62 -21.47
C ALA A 57 -8.36 2.80 -20.07
N ALA A 58 -9.35 1.99 -19.70
CA ALA A 58 -9.92 2.01 -18.35
C ALA A 58 -8.89 1.58 -17.28
N ILE A 59 -8.13 0.52 -17.54
CA ILE A 59 -7.02 0.08 -16.66
C ILE A 59 -6.00 1.20 -16.46
N ALA A 60 -5.63 1.93 -17.51
CA ALA A 60 -4.69 3.05 -17.39
C ALA A 60 -5.22 4.14 -16.43
N GLY A 61 -6.52 4.45 -16.47
CA GLY A 61 -7.14 5.36 -15.52
C GLY A 61 -7.09 4.85 -14.07
N LEU A 62 -7.41 3.56 -13.87
CA LEU A 62 -7.33 2.92 -12.56
C LEU A 62 -5.91 2.96 -11.99
N GLU A 63 -4.90 2.63 -12.81
CA GLU A 63 -3.49 2.60 -12.38
C GLU A 63 -2.93 4.00 -12.14
N GLU A 64 -3.27 4.99 -12.97
CA GLU A 64 -2.92 6.39 -12.72
C GLU A 64 -3.46 6.83 -11.36
N THR A 65 -4.75 6.60 -11.13
CA THR A 65 -5.42 7.01 -9.90
C THR A 65 -4.83 6.28 -8.69
N ARG A 66 -4.62 4.97 -8.80
CA ARG A 66 -3.96 4.18 -7.75
C ARG A 66 -2.57 4.70 -7.43
N GLY A 67 -1.79 5.05 -8.45
CA GLY A 67 -0.48 5.68 -8.26
C GLY A 67 -0.56 7.05 -7.57
N ARG A 68 -1.58 7.86 -7.87
CA ARG A 68 -1.78 9.18 -7.25
C ARG A 68 -2.30 9.13 -5.82
N LEU A 69 -2.76 7.99 -5.34
CA LEU A 69 -3.03 7.77 -3.91
C LEU A 69 -1.74 7.64 -3.08
N LEU A 70 -0.58 7.47 -3.71
CA LEU A 70 0.69 7.31 -3.01
C LEU A 70 1.34 8.67 -2.70
N PRO A 71 1.71 8.95 -1.45
CA PRO A 71 2.32 10.23 -1.05
C PRO A 71 3.62 10.58 -1.79
N LYS A 72 4.37 9.57 -2.24
CA LYS A 72 5.61 9.74 -3.02
C LYS A 72 5.38 10.13 -4.49
N ASN A 73 4.14 10.06 -4.98
CA ASN A 73 3.84 10.43 -6.37
C ASN A 73 3.87 11.96 -6.52
N PRO A 74 4.59 12.52 -7.52
CA PRO A 74 4.59 13.97 -7.77
C PRO A 74 3.20 14.56 -8.04
N SER A 75 2.29 13.75 -8.55
CA SER A 75 0.88 14.11 -8.80
C SER A 75 -0.05 13.65 -7.67
N TYR A 76 0.48 13.42 -6.48
CA TYR A 76 -0.28 13.01 -5.32
C TYR A 76 -1.42 13.97 -5.02
N PHE A 77 -2.55 13.42 -4.58
CA PHE A 77 -3.66 14.20 -4.09
C PHE A 77 -3.29 14.87 -2.77
N ASN A 78 -2.85 16.13 -2.81
CA ASN A 78 -2.41 16.86 -1.62
C ASN A 78 -3.38 17.97 -1.20
N ALA A 79 -3.14 18.52 -0.01
CA ALA A 79 -4.01 19.52 0.64
C ALA A 79 -4.26 20.80 -0.17
N SER A 80 -3.38 21.17 -1.09
CA SER A 80 -3.56 22.38 -1.89
C SER A 80 -4.44 22.19 -3.12
N THR A 81 -4.68 20.93 -3.52
CA THR A 81 -5.42 20.59 -4.74
C THR A 81 -6.69 19.78 -4.49
N SER A 82 -6.72 18.87 -3.58
CA SER A 82 -7.85 18.09 -3.06
C SER A 82 -7.27 16.96 -2.22
N VAL A 83 -7.39 17.04 -0.92
CA VAL A 83 -6.97 15.95 -0.02
C VAL A 83 -7.99 14.85 -0.13
N ILE A 84 -7.49 13.63 -0.29
CA ILE A 84 -8.29 12.48 0.11
C ILE A 84 -8.17 12.40 1.63
N PRO A 85 -9.23 12.73 2.38
CA PRO A 85 -9.18 12.62 3.83
C PRO A 85 -8.96 11.16 4.24
N THR A 86 -8.23 10.93 5.31
CA THR A 86 -8.00 9.59 5.84
C THR A 86 -8.55 9.53 7.27
N PRO A 87 -9.60 8.78 7.57
CA PRO A 87 -10.40 7.96 6.66
C PRO A 87 -11.25 8.79 5.67
N PHE A 88 -11.49 8.22 4.48
CA PHE A 88 -12.35 8.83 3.48
C PHE A 88 -13.80 8.79 3.95
N PRO A 89 -14.50 9.93 4.03
CA PRO A 89 -15.87 9.95 4.52
C PRO A 89 -16.82 9.21 3.61
N LEU A 90 -17.83 8.57 4.20
CA LEU A 90 -18.93 8.01 3.44
C LEU A 90 -19.73 9.13 2.76
N GLY A 91 -20.15 8.87 1.53
CA GLY A 91 -20.92 9.82 0.73
C GLY A 91 -20.09 10.92 0.05
N GLU A 92 -18.79 10.95 0.27
CA GLU A 92 -17.89 11.81 -0.49
C GLU A 92 -17.28 11.07 -1.68
N THR A 93 -17.03 11.80 -2.77
CA THR A 93 -16.36 11.31 -3.96
C THR A 93 -15.31 12.27 -4.45
N VAL A 94 -14.23 11.72 -5.02
CA VAL A 94 -13.24 12.47 -5.79
C VAL A 94 -13.21 11.92 -7.20
N TYR A 95 -13.30 12.82 -8.20
CA TYR A 95 -13.12 12.45 -9.59
C TYR A 95 -11.77 12.91 -10.12
N VAL A 96 -11.10 12.00 -10.81
CA VAL A 96 -9.97 12.32 -11.69
C VAL A 96 -10.52 12.44 -13.10
N ILE A 97 -10.45 13.64 -13.66
CA ILE A 97 -11.01 13.95 -14.99
C ILE A 97 -9.88 13.98 -16.03
N ASN A 98 -10.06 13.23 -17.11
CA ASN A 98 -9.14 13.24 -18.25
C ASN A 98 -9.87 13.79 -19.48
N ARG A 99 -9.79 15.12 -19.67
CA ARG A 99 -10.42 15.80 -20.80
C ARG A 99 -9.61 15.57 -22.05
N GLY A 100 -10.20 14.92 -23.05
CA GLY A 100 -9.71 15.02 -24.41
C GLY A 100 -9.92 16.42 -24.97
N SER A 101 -9.39 16.68 -26.14
CA SER A 101 -9.59 17.97 -26.83
C SER A 101 -11.08 18.22 -27.08
N GLY A 102 -11.68 19.14 -26.35
CA GLY A 102 -13.08 19.55 -26.50
C GLY A 102 -14.13 18.76 -25.72
N ASP A 103 -13.74 17.78 -24.90
CA ASP A 103 -14.68 17.03 -24.07
C ASP A 103 -15.14 17.84 -22.86
N ASN A 104 -16.45 17.89 -22.63
CA ASN A 104 -17.05 18.38 -21.39
C ASN A 104 -17.45 17.19 -20.51
N ILE A 105 -16.62 16.86 -19.54
CA ILE A 105 -16.79 15.68 -18.68
C ILE A 105 -17.29 16.14 -17.30
N VAL A 106 -18.54 15.82 -16.99
CA VAL A 106 -19.21 16.15 -15.75
C VAL A 106 -19.91 14.88 -15.21
N PRO A 107 -19.19 13.96 -14.55
CA PRO A 107 -19.74 12.65 -14.17
C PRO A 107 -20.94 12.71 -13.24
N TRP A 108 -21.10 13.79 -12.49
CA TRP A 108 -22.19 14.01 -11.52
C TRP A 108 -23.44 14.67 -12.13
N ASP A 109 -23.42 15.04 -13.41
CA ASP A 109 -24.55 15.63 -14.09
C ASP A 109 -25.28 14.57 -14.94
N PRO A 110 -26.55 14.20 -14.57
CA PRO A 110 -27.32 13.20 -15.30
C PRO A 110 -27.55 13.53 -16.78
N SER A 111 -27.41 14.79 -17.18
CA SER A 111 -27.54 15.21 -18.58
C SER A 111 -26.24 15.05 -19.40
N ASN A 112 -25.13 14.76 -18.73
CA ASN A 112 -23.83 14.63 -19.37
C ASN A 112 -23.67 13.26 -20.04
N THR A 113 -23.02 13.22 -21.19
CA THR A 113 -22.73 11.96 -21.92
C THR A 113 -21.87 10.99 -21.11
N TYR A 114 -21.05 11.52 -20.21
CA TYR A 114 -20.13 10.75 -19.37
C TYR A 114 -20.62 10.64 -17.94
N TYR A 115 -21.96 10.68 -17.74
CA TYR A 115 -22.58 10.54 -16.41
C TYR A 115 -22.18 9.22 -15.76
N ASP A 116 -21.91 9.28 -14.47
CA ASP A 116 -21.63 8.12 -13.63
C ASP A 116 -22.96 7.54 -13.12
N ASN A 117 -23.44 6.49 -13.77
CA ASN A 117 -24.70 5.85 -13.43
C ASN A 117 -24.72 5.20 -12.04
N GLU A 118 -23.56 4.82 -11.51
CA GLU A 118 -23.46 4.30 -10.14
C GLU A 118 -23.55 5.39 -9.08
N TYR A 119 -23.20 6.62 -9.42
CA TYR A 119 -23.11 7.72 -8.47
C TYR A 119 -24.41 7.93 -7.68
N GLY A 120 -25.56 7.78 -8.30
CA GLY A 120 -26.86 8.04 -7.67
C GLY A 120 -27.64 6.80 -7.27
N ALA A 121 -27.25 5.60 -7.73
CA ALA A 121 -28.08 4.41 -7.63
C ALA A 121 -27.54 3.34 -6.67
N GLU A 122 -26.24 3.11 -6.63
CA GLU A 122 -25.66 1.91 -5.99
C GLU A 122 -24.61 2.23 -4.94
N ALA A 123 -23.71 3.17 -5.18
CA ALA A 123 -22.59 3.47 -4.30
C ALA A 123 -23.01 4.25 -3.03
N TYR A 124 -24.09 5.00 -3.07
CA TYR A 124 -24.47 5.88 -1.97
C TYR A 124 -25.92 5.68 -1.54
N PRO A 125 -26.13 5.22 -0.30
CA PRO A 125 -27.43 5.19 0.33
C PRO A 125 -27.95 6.58 0.66
N LEU A 126 -27.03 7.53 0.66
CA LEU A 126 -27.35 8.92 0.89
C LEU A 126 -27.98 9.47 -0.38
N THR A 127 -29.14 10.09 -0.26
CA THR A 127 -29.74 10.82 -1.36
C THR A 127 -28.69 11.72 -2.00
N ALA A 128 -28.73 11.89 -3.30
CA ALA A 128 -27.79 12.76 -4.04
C ALA A 128 -27.63 14.17 -3.41
N ALA A 129 -28.57 14.60 -2.58
CA ALA A 129 -28.54 15.84 -1.82
C ALA A 129 -27.54 15.85 -0.64
N THR A 130 -27.06 14.70 -0.19
CA THR A 130 -26.16 14.58 0.96
C THR A 130 -24.75 14.13 0.58
N ALA A 131 -24.52 13.74 -0.68
CA ALA A 131 -23.18 13.41 -1.17
C ALA A 131 -22.35 14.68 -1.35
N THR A 132 -21.25 14.77 -0.64
CA THR A 132 -20.30 15.88 -0.77
C THR A 132 -19.28 15.54 -1.82
N LEU A 133 -19.31 16.26 -2.96
CA LEU A 133 -18.29 16.14 -3.99
C LEU A 133 -17.08 16.99 -3.61
N GLN A 134 -15.92 16.37 -3.58
CA GLN A 134 -14.66 17.11 -3.55
C GLN A 134 -14.41 17.73 -4.93
N PRO A 135 -13.69 18.86 -5.03
CA PRO A 135 -13.32 19.43 -6.32
C PRO A 135 -12.63 18.39 -7.20
N PRO A 136 -12.99 18.30 -8.49
CA PRO A 136 -12.36 17.34 -9.38
C PRO A 136 -10.86 17.63 -9.56
N VAL A 137 -10.08 16.59 -9.71
CA VAL A 137 -8.64 16.66 -10.04
C VAL A 137 -8.47 16.31 -11.50
N TYR A 138 -7.60 17.04 -12.20
CA TYR A 138 -7.34 16.75 -13.61
C TYR A 138 -6.20 15.74 -13.75
N SER A 139 -6.37 14.83 -14.71
CA SER A 139 -5.33 13.87 -15.09
C SER A 139 -4.06 14.60 -15.54
N VAL A 140 -2.93 13.98 -15.33
CA VAL A 140 -1.65 14.44 -15.90
C VAL A 140 -1.68 14.43 -17.43
N TRP A 141 -2.59 13.67 -18.04
CA TRP A 141 -2.80 13.57 -19.51
C TRP A 141 -3.80 14.56 -20.06
N ASP A 142 -4.44 15.37 -19.23
CA ASP A 142 -5.52 16.27 -19.60
C ASP A 142 -5.17 17.21 -20.78
N ASN A 143 -3.91 17.55 -20.96
CA ASN A 143 -3.42 18.40 -22.04
C ASN A 143 -2.37 17.73 -22.96
N ASN A 144 -2.31 16.41 -23.01
CA ASN A 144 -1.29 15.65 -23.71
C ASN A 144 0.15 16.01 -23.27
N ILE A 145 0.82 15.13 -22.56
CA ILE A 145 2.20 15.38 -22.14
C ILE A 145 3.11 15.41 -23.39
N GLN A 146 3.71 16.57 -23.66
CA GLN A 146 4.67 16.77 -24.78
C GLN A 146 4.14 16.32 -26.14
N GLY A 147 2.84 16.46 -26.40
CA GLY A 147 2.24 16.06 -27.66
C GLY A 147 2.03 14.57 -27.85
N ILE A 148 2.30 13.75 -26.84
CA ILE A 148 2.00 12.32 -26.86
C ILE A 148 0.55 12.13 -26.42
N PRO A 149 -0.30 11.47 -27.22
CA PRO A 149 -1.65 11.14 -26.80
C PRO A 149 -1.63 10.25 -25.55
N GLY A 150 -2.31 10.68 -24.51
CA GLY A 150 -2.49 9.89 -23.30
C GLY A 150 -3.54 8.78 -23.46
N PRO A 151 -3.75 8.00 -22.39
CA PRO A 151 -4.84 7.04 -22.35
C PRO A 151 -6.19 7.77 -22.46
N ILE A 152 -7.15 7.11 -23.07
CA ILE A 152 -8.46 7.69 -23.43
C ILE A 152 -9.56 7.31 -22.45
N TYR A 153 -9.24 7.10 -21.14
CA TYR A 153 -10.28 7.07 -20.14
C TYR A 153 -10.87 8.48 -19.96
N LYS A 154 -12.09 8.61 -19.50
CA LYS A 154 -12.80 9.88 -19.34
C LYS A 154 -12.73 10.40 -17.91
N TRP A 155 -13.07 9.55 -16.97
CA TRP A 155 -12.97 9.87 -15.55
C TRP A 155 -12.66 8.62 -14.72
N VAL A 156 -12.13 8.86 -13.52
CA VAL A 156 -12.03 7.86 -12.47
C VAL A 156 -12.63 8.43 -11.21
N ARG A 157 -13.55 7.70 -10.58
CA ARG A 157 -14.13 8.00 -9.29
C ARG A 157 -13.38 7.27 -8.18
N ILE A 158 -13.21 7.94 -7.05
CA ILE A 158 -12.71 7.37 -5.79
C ILE A 158 -13.75 7.58 -4.72
N ASN A 159 -14.11 6.55 -3.98
CA ASN A 159 -15.03 6.60 -2.84
C ASN A 159 -14.70 5.53 -1.80
N ALA A 160 -15.24 5.69 -0.59
CA ALA A 160 -15.18 4.65 0.44
C ALA A 160 -16.03 3.44 0.03
N ALA A 161 -15.50 2.24 0.21
CA ALA A 161 -16.24 1.01 -0.05
C ALA A 161 -17.21 0.68 1.10
N THR A 162 -18.40 0.18 0.77
CA THR A 162 -19.39 -0.36 1.72
C THR A 162 -19.84 -1.75 1.28
N GLU A 163 -20.54 -2.49 2.14
CA GLU A 163 -21.15 -3.74 1.70
C GLU A 163 -22.18 -3.54 0.57
N GLN A 164 -22.91 -2.43 0.63
CA GLN A 164 -23.89 -2.05 -0.39
C GLN A 164 -23.23 -1.79 -1.74
N SER A 165 -22.16 -0.99 -1.76
CA SER A 165 -21.50 -0.61 -3.01
C SER A 165 -20.80 -1.78 -3.71
N LEU A 166 -20.36 -2.76 -2.92
CA LEU A 166 -19.68 -3.96 -3.45
C LEU A 166 -20.63 -5.14 -3.67
N PHE A 167 -21.88 -5.06 -3.20
CA PHE A 167 -22.80 -6.20 -3.12
C PHE A 167 -22.18 -7.42 -2.42
N LEU A 168 -21.39 -7.18 -1.39
CA LEU A 168 -20.69 -8.18 -0.59
C LEU A 168 -21.18 -8.14 0.85
N GLN A 169 -21.53 -9.30 1.41
CA GLN A 169 -21.74 -9.44 2.85
C GLN A 169 -20.43 -9.84 3.52
N VAL A 170 -19.77 -8.88 4.14
CA VAL A 170 -18.55 -9.08 4.93
C VAL A 170 -18.92 -9.59 6.32
N ASN A 171 -19.95 -9.01 6.92
CA ASN A 171 -20.58 -9.48 8.14
C ASN A 171 -21.65 -10.52 7.79
N ALA A 172 -21.54 -11.72 8.31
CA ALA A 172 -22.53 -12.80 8.11
C ALA A 172 -23.88 -12.54 8.83
N ASN A 173 -24.37 -11.29 8.87
CA ASN A 173 -25.60 -10.89 9.53
C ASN A 173 -26.90 -11.07 8.71
N GLY A 174 -26.79 -11.63 7.52
CA GLY A 174 -27.82 -12.52 6.93
C GLY A 174 -28.89 -11.88 6.05
N SER A 175 -29.09 -10.56 5.87
CA SER A 175 -30.20 -10.11 5.02
C SER A 175 -30.14 -8.73 4.37
N SER A 176 -29.22 -7.87 4.73
CA SER A 176 -29.04 -6.58 4.07
C SER A 176 -27.58 -6.20 4.01
N TYR A 177 -27.18 -5.59 2.90
CA TYR A 177 -25.87 -4.98 2.79
C TYR A 177 -25.80 -3.72 3.63
N ASP A 178 -24.78 -3.58 4.49
CA ASP A 178 -24.57 -2.36 5.26
C ASP A 178 -24.05 -1.26 4.33
N ASN A 179 -24.65 -0.10 4.43
CA ASN A 179 -24.30 1.09 3.66
C ASN A 179 -23.87 2.28 4.54
N SER A 180 -23.92 2.10 5.85
CA SER A 180 -23.63 3.14 6.84
C SER A 180 -22.23 3.04 7.42
N THR A 181 -21.51 1.93 7.13
CA THR A 181 -20.19 1.67 7.70
C THR A 181 -19.21 1.31 6.58
N PRO A 182 -18.04 1.96 6.52
CA PRO A 182 -17.03 1.61 5.52
C PRO A 182 -16.45 0.21 5.74
N ILE A 183 -16.02 -0.41 4.65
CA ILE A 183 -15.24 -1.64 4.67
C ILE A 183 -13.76 -1.28 4.87
N TYR A 184 -13.12 -2.10 5.70
CA TYR A 184 -11.69 -2.04 5.95
C TYR A 184 -11.02 -3.35 5.55
N TYR A 185 -9.76 -3.27 5.19
CA TYR A 185 -8.89 -4.40 4.97
C TYR A 185 -7.97 -4.58 6.17
N ASP A 186 -7.99 -5.76 6.78
CA ASP A 186 -7.11 -6.12 7.89
C ASP A 186 -6.33 -7.39 7.53
N PRO A 187 -5.05 -7.27 7.13
CA PRO A 187 -4.25 -8.42 6.75
C PRO A 187 -3.96 -9.37 7.93
N PHE A 188 -4.10 -8.89 9.16
CA PHE A 188 -3.84 -9.66 10.39
C PHE A 188 -5.10 -10.29 10.97
N HIS A 189 -6.28 -9.89 10.50
CA HIS A 189 -7.55 -10.42 10.96
C HIS A 189 -8.04 -11.49 9.98
N VAL A 190 -8.17 -12.72 10.48
CA VAL A 190 -8.74 -13.82 9.70
C VAL A 190 -10.05 -14.22 10.37
N THR A 191 -11.18 -13.78 9.82
CA THR A 191 -12.49 -14.21 10.25
C THR A 191 -12.71 -15.65 9.78
N SER A 192 -12.65 -16.59 10.71
CA SER A 192 -12.91 -18.02 10.41
C SER A 192 -14.32 -18.19 9.85
N GLY A 193 -14.44 -18.83 8.69
CA GLY A 193 -15.72 -19.08 8.02
C GLY A 193 -16.24 -17.94 7.13
N SER A 194 -15.57 -16.78 7.07
CA SER A 194 -15.90 -15.73 6.11
C SER A 194 -15.31 -16.05 4.73
N PRO A 195 -16.05 -15.86 3.63
CA PRO A 195 -15.49 -15.91 2.28
C PRO A 195 -14.50 -14.77 2.01
N TRP A 196 -14.49 -13.73 2.87
CA TRP A 196 -13.62 -12.55 2.79
C TRP A 196 -12.85 -12.36 4.10
N PRO A 197 -11.92 -13.27 4.43
CA PRO A 197 -11.33 -13.35 5.78
C PRO A 197 -10.57 -12.10 6.21
N SER A 198 -10.10 -11.29 5.27
CA SER A 198 -9.32 -10.06 5.55
C SER A 198 -10.13 -8.77 5.37
N LEU A 199 -11.43 -8.86 5.07
CA LEU A 199 -12.31 -7.69 5.05
C LEU A 199 -13.12 -7.63 6.34
N VAL A 200 -13.25 -6.43 6.89
CA VAL A 200 -14.02 -6.16 8.11
C VAL A 200 -14.88 -4.93 7.91
N VAL A 201 -16.06 -4.90 8.52
CA VAL A 201 -16.92 -3.71 8.56
C VAL A 201 -16.57 -2.90 9.82
N GLY A 202 -16.26 -1.64 9.61
CA GLY A 202 -15.78 -0.75 10.67
C GLY A 202 -14.28 -0.90 10.98
N SER A 203 -13.70 0.11 11.61
CA SER A 203 -12.26 0.14 11.87
C SER A 203 -11.88 -0.78 13.03
N THR A 204 -10.79 -1.50 12.87
CA THR A 204 -10.05 -2.18 13.93
C THR A 204 -8.68 -1.51 14.07
N PRO A 205 -7.92 -1.74 15.16
CA PRO A 205 -6.61 -1.10 15.34
C PRO A 205 -5.59 -1.37 14.22
N THR A 206 -5.74 -2.48 13.49
CA THR A 206 -4.84 -2.91 12.40
C THR A 206 -5.45 -2.76 11.01
N ALA A 207 -6.74 -2.43 10.95
CA ALA A 207 -7.45 -2.33 9.69
C ALA A 207 -7.23 -0.97 9.00
N VAL A 208 -7.10 -1.01 7.68
CA VAL A 208 -7.01 0.16 6.81
C VAL A 208 -8.23 0.24 5.92
N GLN A 209 -8.74 1.45 5.70
CA GLN A 209 -9.96 1.65 4.93
C GLN A 209 -9.76 1.19 3.47
N ALA A 210 -10.71 0.40 2.96
CA ALA A 210 -10.76 0.04 1.57
C ALA A 210 -11.47 1.13 0.75
N LEU A 211 -10.94 1.41 -0.44
CA LEU A 211 -11.48 2.38 -1.37
C LEU A 211 -11.91 1.69 -2.66
N GLU A 212 -12.98 2.17 -3.25
CA GLU A 212 -13.36 1.83 -4.62
C GLU A 212 -12.77 2.86 -5.58
N ILE A 213 -12.22 2.36 -6.67
CA ILE A 213 -11.75 3.17 -7.79
C ILE A 213 -12.47 2.68 -9.03
N THR A 214 -13.35 3.50 -9.59
CA THR A 214 -14.16 3.16 -10.78
C THR A 214 -13.75 4.04 -11.94
N ALA A 215 -13.36 3.45 -13.07
CA ALA A 215 -12.93 4.16 -14.27
C ALA A 215 -13.87 3.94 -15.44
N LEU A 216 -14.28 5.02 -16.10
CA LEU A 216 -14.95 4.99 -17.41
C LEU A 216 -13.96 5.30 -18.52
N ALA A 217 -13.85 4.43 -19.52
CA ALA A 217 -13.17 4.70 -20.75
C ALA A 217 -14.14 4.68 -21.94
N GLU A 218 -13.89 5.55 -22.92
CA GLU A 218 -14.65 5.60 -24.17
C GLU A 218 -13.70 5.84 -25.34
N LEU A 219 -13.82 5.00 -26.37
CA LEU A 219 -13.11 5.16 -27.64
C LEU A 219 -13.85 6.14 -28.57
N PRO A 220 -13.17 6.69 -29.60
CA PRO A 220 -13.80 7.57 -30.61
C PRO A 220 -15.01 6.94 -31.33
N ASN A 221 -15.06 5.60 -31.39
CA ASN A 221 -16.20 4.87 -32.00
C ASN A 221 -17.36 4.64 -30.98
N ARG A 222 -17.34 5.32 -29.83
CA ARG A 222 -18.34 5.21 -28.75
C ARG A 222 -18.36 3.88 -28.00
N SER A 223 -17.39 3.01 -28.19
CA SER A 223 -17.24 1.82 -27.35
C SER A 223 -16.81 2.25 -25.96
N GLN A 224 -17.61 1.89 -24.97
CA GLN A 224 -17.40 2.23 -23.57
C GLN A 224 -17.08 0.99 -22.73
N LYS A 225 -16.35 1.19 -21.63
CA LYS A 225 -16.14 0.17 -20.62
C LYS A 225 -15.93 0.83 -19.26
N THR A 226 -16.61 0.29 -18.24
CA THR A 226 -16.46 0.70 -16.86
C THR A 226 -15.83 -0.42 -16.08
N LEU A 227 -14.68 -0.13 -15.44
CA LEU A 227 -13.93 -1.08 -14.63
C LEU A 227 -13.78 -0.53 -13.21
N GLN A 228 -13.75 -1.42 -12.24
CA GLN A 228 -13.62 -1.05 -10.84
C GLN A 228 -12.56 -1.90 -10.13
N TYR A 229 -11.75 -1.25 -9.30
CA TYR A 229 -10.88 -1.85 -8.30
C TYR A 229 -11.43 -1.59 -6.90
N LEU A 230 -11.41 -2.60 -6.07
CA LEU A 230 -11.37 -2.43 -4.63
C LEU A 230 -9.89 -2.41 -4.22
N VAL A 231 -9.45 -1.33 -3.58
CA VAL A 231 -8.06 -1.17 -3.17
C VAL A 231 -7.97 -0.86 -1.68
N ALA A 232 -6.88 -1.29 -1.05
CA ALA A 232 -6.56 -0.88 0.30
C ALA A 232 -5.11 -0.38 0.37
N PRO A 233 -4.86 0.67 1.16
CA PRO A 233 -3.51 1.13 1.38
C PRO A 233 -2.70 0.05 2.10
N MET A 234 -1.51 -0.21 1.61
CA MET A 234 -0.53 -1.03 2.30
C MET A 234 0.32 -0.10 3.16
N ALA A 235 -0.16 0.18 4.36
CA ALA A 235 0.57 0.87 5.40
C ALA A 235 0.98 -0.15 6.46
N PHE A 236 2.09 0.10 7.14
CA PHE A 236 2.52 -0.81 8.20
C PHE A 236 1.73 -0.63 9.49
N ASN A 237 0.99 0.44 9.66
CA ASN A 237 0.12 0.80 10.79
C ASN A 237 0.63 0.28 12.16
N LEU A 238 1.93 0.48 12.41
CA LEU A 238 2.59 0.06 13.63
C LEU A 238 2.36 1.09 14.73
N THR A 239 1.90 0.65 15.86
CA THR A 239 1.79 1.48 17.07
C THR A 239 2.87 1.11 18.05
N PHE A 240 3.57 2.11 18.56
CA PHE A 240 4.67 1.92 19.50
C PHE A 240 4.29 2.49 20.86
N PRO A 241 4.16 1.63 21.89
CA PRO A 241 3.83 2.06 23.25
C PRO A 241 5.05 2.58 24.04
N SER A 242 6.22 2.60 23.44
CA SER A 242 7.47 3.10 24.00
C SER A 242 8.43 3.63 22.93
N ALA A 243 9.36 4.48 23.33
CA ALA A 243 10.44 4.93 22.45
C ALA A 243 11.36 3.76 22.06
N LEU A 244 11.70 2.91 23.03
CA LEU A 244 12.42 1.65 22.84
C LEU A 244 11.54 0.52 23.38
N THR A 245 11.14 -0.42 22.54
CA THR A 245 10.41 -1.63 22.92
C THR A 245 11.34 -2.85 22.88
N MET A 246 11.49 -3.54 24.01
CA MET A 246 12.21 -4.80 24.12
C MET A 246 11.19 -5.94 24.18
N ASP A 247 11.06 -6.69 23.09
CA ASP A 247 10.12 -7.81 23.04
C ASP A 247 10.84 -9.13 23.28
N GLY A 248 10.30 -9.92 24.19
CA GLY A 248 10.77 -11.25 24.50
C GLY A 248 10.84 -11.59 25.97
N ASN A 249 11.34 -12.80 26.25
CA ASN A 249 11.53 -13.32 27.61
C ASN A 249 12.93 -13.00 28.09
N ASP A 250 13.06 -12.59 29.36
CA ASP A 250 14.34 -12.33 30.02
C ASP A 250 15.28 -11.43 29.20
N VAL A 251 14.73 -10.30 28.71
CA VAL A 251 15.50 -9.36 27.88
C VAL A 251 16.77 -8.90 28.56
N THR A 252 17.83 -8.73 27.81
CA THR A 252 19.11 -8.20 28.32
C THR A 252 19.25 -6.73 27.92
N PHE A 253 19.62 -5.92 28.91
CA PHE A 253 19.79 -4.49 28.77
C PHE A 253 21.09 -4.03 29.42
N SER A 254 21.94 -3.35 28.65
CA SER A 254 23.19 -2.76 29.14
C SER A 254 23.20 -1.27 28.78
N ALA A 255 22.92 -0.46 29.80
CA ALA A 255 22.87 0.99 29.63
C ALA A 255 24.26 1.60 29.52
N PRO A 256 24.42 2.72 28.77
CA PRO A 256 25.68 3.45 28.76
C PRO A 256 26.00 4.04 30.11
N SER A 257 27.30 4.14 30.43
CA SER A 257 27.78 4.85 31.62
C SER A 257 27.67 6.37 31.51
N SER A 258 27.50 6.90 30.28
CA SER A 258 27.37 8.33 30.03
C SER A 258 26.10 8.91 30.68
N GLY A 259 26.27 9.97 31.44
CA GLY A 259 25.16 10.77 31.97
C GLY A 259 24.45 11.64 30.91
N ALA A 260 24.88 11.64 29.66
CA ALA A 260 24.27 12.41 28.60
C ALA A 260 23.32 11.60 27.68
N PHE A 261 23.40 10.26 27.74
CA PHE A 261 22.48 9.38 27.00
C PHE A 261 21.04 9.49 27.52
N GLN A 262 20.09 9.59 26.64
CA GLN A 262 18.67 9.74 27.00
C GLN A 262 17.78 8.76 26.26
N VAL A 263 16.74 8.29 26.96
CA VAL A 263 15.61 7.60 26.33
C VAL A 263 14.32 8.32 26.72
N SER A 264 13.66 8.94 25.76
CA SER A 264 12.48 9.76 26.03
C SER A 264 11.25 9.23 25.31
N GLY A 265 10.26 8.82 26.09
CA GLY A 265 8.91 8.55 25.59
C GLY A 265 8.02 9.79 25.53
N ILE A 266 8.57 10.98 25.79
CA ILE A 266 7.87 12.24 25.60
C ILE A 266 7.92 12.58 24.10
N ASP A 267 6.76 12.77 23.49
CA ASP A 267 6.66 13.02 22.07
C ASP A 267 7.39 14.31 21.66
N GLN A 268 8.39 14.16 20.78
CA GLN A 268 9.20 15.27 20.28
C GLN A 268 8.57 15.95 19.04
N ASN A 269 7.51 15.35 18.50
CA ASN A 269 6.87 15.76 17.24
C ASN A 269 7.87 15.75 16.06
N ASP A 270 8.19 16.91 15.49
CA ASP A 270 9.25 17.12 14.49
C ASP A 270 10.31 18.07 15.04
N PRO A 271 11.28 17.55 15.82
CA PRO A 271 12.21 18.41 16.58
C PRO A 271 13.18 19.20 15.68
N LEU A 272 13.40 18.74 14.45
CA LEU A 272 14.29 19.38 13.48
C LEU A 272 13.53 20.21 12.45
N ASN A 273 12.18 20.22 12.53
CA ASN A 273 11.30 20.85 11.55
C ASN A 273 11.63 20.44 10.10
N SER A 274 11.92 19.15 9.94
CA SER A 274 12.47 18.58 8.71
C SER A 274 11.41 17.86 7.87
N LEU A 275 10.19 17.64 8.41
CA LEU A 275 9.10 17.03 7.67
C LEU A 275 8.58 17.98 6.57
N PRO A 276 8.47 17.53 5.32
CA PRO A 276 8.14 18.38 4.17
C PRO A 276 6.80 19.13 4.28
N ASN A 277 5.83 18.53 4.96
CA ASN A 277 4.48 19.09 5.13
C ASN A 277 4.21 19.55 6.56
N GLY A 278 5.24 19.64 7.38
CA GLY A 278 5.11 19.86 8.81
C GLY A 278 4.42 18.70 9.53
N CYS A 279 4.17 18.86 10.79
CA CYS A 279 3.40 17.93 11.59
C CYS A 279 2.43 18.69 12.47
N THR A 280 1.16 18.29 12.46
CA THR A 280 0.21 18.72 13.49
C THR A 280 0.26 17.69 14.61
N PRO A 281 0.98 17.98 15.72
CA PRO A 281 1.11 17.00 16.77
C PRO A 281 -0.26 16.72 17.38
N PRO A 282 -0.58 15.45 17.70
CA PRO A 282 -1.64 15.18 18.64
C PRO A 282 -1.29 15.84 19.99
N PRO A 283 -2.26 16.16 20.84
CA PRO A 283 -1.97 16.72 22.15
C PRO A 283 -1.01 15.79 22.87
N LEU A 284 0.14 16.32 23.29
CA LEU A 284 1.31 15.68 23.91
C LEU A 284 1.09 14.21 24.29
N ASN A 285 1.34 13.32 23.37
CA ASN A 285 1.33 11.90 23.64
C ASN A 285 2.62 11.54 24.40
N LYS A 286 2.47 10.89 25.54
CA LYS A 286 3.57 10.28 26.27
C LYS A 286 3.43 8.77 26.16
N VAL A 287 4.49 8.12 25.74
CA VAL A 287 4.65 6.68 25.80
C VAL A 287 5.71 6.31 26.85
N ALA A 288 5.95 5.04 27.08
CA ALA A 288 7.06 4.65 27.94
C ALA A 288 8.42 5.02 27.30
N ALA A 289 9.42 5.32 28.09
CA ALA A 289 10.79 5.45 27.59
C ALA A 289 11.28 4.09 27.09
N VAL A 290 11.30 3.09 27.98
CA VAL A 290 11.61 1.70 27.67
C VAL A 290 10.40 0.84 28.00
N GLY A 291 9.95 0.06 27.01
CA GLY A 291 8.87 -0.92 27.15
C GLY A 291 9.41 -2.34 27.12
N TYR A 292 8.80 -3.24 27.93
CA TYR A 292 9.06 -4.69 27.86
C TYR A 292 7.74 -5.45 27.79
N THR A 293 7.74 -6.62 27.15
CA THR A 293 6.49 -7.33 26.80
C THR A 293 6.14 -8.48 27.73
N ASN A 294 7.06 -8.97 28.56
CA ASN A 294 6.78 -10.03 29.51
C ASN A 294 6.88 -9.50 30.96
N SER A 295 5.74 -9.49 31.67
CA SER A 295 5.65 -9.05 33.05
C SER A 295 5.94 -10.16 34.09
N SER A 296 6.07 -11.40 33.63
CA SER A 296 6.23 -12.58 34.53
C SER A 296 7.68 -13.05 34.65
N ASP A 297 8.63 -12.37 33.98
CA ASP A 297 10.06 -12.70 34.00
C ASP A 297 10.93 -11.59 34.63
N ALA A 298 12.25 -11.71 34.46
CA ALA A 298 13.20 -10.74 35.01
C ALA A 298 13.39 -9.49 34.15
N SER A 299 12.67 -9.31 33.03
CA SER A 299 12.89 -8.22 32.06
C SER A 299 12.88 -6.83 32.69
N HIS A 300 11.89 -6.54 33.58
CA HIS A 300 11.84 -5.26 34.29
C HIS A 300 13.08 -5.02 35.14
N SER A 301 13.48 -6.03 35.93
CA SER A 301 14.63 -5.91 36.80
C SER A 301 15.95 -5.83 36.05
N ASN A 302 16.07 -6.59 34.98
CA ASN A 302 17.24 -6.55 34.08
C ASN A 302 17.46 -5.14 33.50
N ILE A 303 16.39 -4.50 33.02
CA ILE A 303 16.48 -3.13 32.49
C ILE A 303 16.77 -2.12 33.61
N THR A 304 15.99 -2.13 34.68
CA THR A 304 16.08 -1.09 35.71
C THR A 304 17.40 -1.15 36.52
N SER A 305 17.96 -2.36 36.73
CA SER A 305 19.23 -2.54 37.46
C SER A 305 20.46 -2.17 36.61
N ALA A 306 20.36 -2.29 35.28
CA ALA A 306 21.44 -1.89 34.37
C ALA A 306 21.60 -0.37 34.27
N ILE A 307 20.58 0.42 34.62
CA ILE A 307 20.65 1.88 34.57
C ILE A 307 21.26 2.42 35.85
N LEU A 308 22.41 3.07 35.73
CA LEU A 308 23.10 3.70 36.85
C LEU A 308 22.19 4.70 37.58
N ALA A 309 22.30 4.78 38.90
CA ALA A 309 21.44 5.65 39.72
C ALA A 309 21.41 7.11 39.26
N GLY A 310 22.56 7.67 38.86
CA GLY A 310 22.69 9.03 38.35
C GLY A 310 22.04 9.24 36.96
N ASN A 311 21.87 8.17 36.18
CA ASN A 311 21.34 8.23 34.83
C ASN A 311 19.83 7.94 34.77
N LYS A 312 19.22 7.44 35.86
CA LYS A 312 17.77 7.15 35.91
C LYS A 312 16.88 8.31 35.47
N PRO A 313 17.17 9.60 35.83
CA PRO A 313 16.36 10.74 35.40
C PRO A 313 16.34 10.98 33.89
N HIS A 314 17.26 10.37 33.14
CA HIS A 314 17.34 10.50 31.66
C HIS A 314 16.39 9.56 30.91
N TYR A 315 15.75 8.66 31.64
CA TYR A 315 14.71 7.77 31.09
C TYR A 315 13.34 8.32 31.48
N THR A 316 12.74 9.11 30.59
CA THR A 316 11.51 9.87 30.84
C THR A 316 10.37 9.44 29.96
N GLY A 317 9.13 9.40 30.48
CA GLY A 317 7.97 8.98 29.70
C GLY A 317 6.66 8.96 30.47
N LEU A 318 5.74 8.10 30.05
CA LEU A 318 4.40 7.96 30.60
C LEU A 318 4.47 7.45 32.08
N GLY A 319 3.71 8.09 32.96
CA GLY A 319 3.56 7.67 34.37
C GLY A 319 4.56 8.29 35.34
N GLY A 320 5.58 9.01 34.86
CA GLY A 320 6.50 9.82 35.71
C GLY A 320 7.41 9.01 36.61
N THR A 321 7.50 7.69 36.46
CA THR A 321 8.47 6.83 37.19
C THR A 321 9.89 7.10 36.71
N THR A 322 10.89 6.90 37.58
CA THR A 322 12.30 7.15 37.29
C THR A 322 13.15 5.96 37.74
N PRO A 323 13.78 5.20 36.82
CA PRO A 323 13.68 5.33 35.34
C PRO A 323 12.29 4.95 34.86
N ASN A 324 11.88 5.50 33.68
CA ASN A 324 10.61 5.17 33.09
C ASN A 324 10.73 3.87 32.26
N VAL A 325 10.43 2.75 32.91
CA VAL A 325 10.46 1.38 32.35
C VAL A 325 9.10 0.74 32.61
N ASN A 326 8.31 0.48 31.58
CA ASN A 326 6.92 0.05 31.73
C ASN A 326 6.64 -1.27 31.01
N TYR A 327 5.74 -2.07 31.61
CA TYR A 327 5.16 -3.21 30.92
C TYR A 327 4.23 -2.74 29.79
N VAL A 328 4.48 -3.20 28.56
CA VAL A 328 3.75 -2.81 27.36
C VAL A 328 3.15 -4.02 26.63
N GLY A 329 3.16 -5.21 27.21
CA GLY A 329 2.56 -6.41 26.61
C GLY A 329 1.05 -6.56 26.84
N GLY A 330 0.43 -5.64 27.62
CA GLY A 330 -0.99 -5.69 27.97
C GLY A 330 -1.88 -4.90 27.03
N ALA A 331 -3.16 -4.78 27.41
CA ALA A 331 -4.16 -4.01 26.66
C ALA A 331 -3.72 -2.55 26.51
N GLY A 332 -3.79 -2.03 25.29
CA GLY A 332 -3.33 -0.67 24.95
C GLY A 332 -1.81 -0.54 24.77
N GLY A 333 -1.07 -1.64 24.88
CA GLY A 333 0.37 -1.70 24.63
C GLY A 333 0.71 -2.15 23.21
N LEU A 334 1.81 -2.91 23.08
CA LEU A 334 2.21 -3.50 21.80
C LEU A 334 1.15 -4.51 21.32
N SER A 335 0.82 -4.48 20.05
CA SER A 335 -0.12 -5.45 19.47
C SER A 335 0.31 -6.89 19.77
N THR A 336 -0.63 -7.76 20.11
CA THR A 336 -0.36 -9.17 20.41
C THR A 336 0.31 -9.91 19.24
N ASN A 337 0.04 -9.51 18.01
CA ASN A 337 0.73 -10.04 16.82
C ASN A 337 2.21 -9.67 16.79
N LEU A 338 2.59 -8.57 17.40
CA LEU A 338 4.00 -8.13 17.50
C LEU A 338 4.72 -8.67 18.73
N GLN A 339 4.05 -9.48 19.55
CA GLN A 339 4.61 -10.14 20.74
C GLN A 339 4.83 -11.64 20.54
N ASN A 340 4.72 -12.12 19.30
CA ASN A 340 4.91 -13.53 18.97
C ASN A 340 5.66 -13.74 17.68
N VAL A 341 6.34 -14.88 17.58
CA VAL A 341 7.23 -15.22 16.45
C VAL A 341 6.50 -15.21 15.11
N SER A 342 5.27 -15.75 15.06
CA SER A 342 4.51 -15.86 13.80
C SER A 342 4.12 -14.48 13.28
N GLY A 343 3.64 -13.59 14.13
CA GLY A 343 3.23 -12.24 13.75
C GLY A 343 4.43 -11.36 13.36
N LEU A 344 5.54 -11.45 14.11
CA LEU A 344 6.78 -10.75 13.78
C LEU A 344 7.37 -11.23 12.43
N ASN A 345 7.37 -12.54 12.17
CA ASN A 345 7.84 -13.07 10.89
C ASN A 345 6.94 -12.63 9.73
N LEU A 346 5.62 -12.55 9.94
CA LEU A 346 4.69 -11.99 8.94
C LEU A 346 4.98 -10.51 8.70
N LEU A 347 5.27 -9.73 9.75
CA LEU A 347 5.69 -8.33 9.61
C LEU A 347 6.98 -8.21 8.79
N VAL A 348 8.01 -8.99 9.13
CA VAL A 348 9.28 -9.03 8.38
C VAL A 348 9.04 -9.35 6.91
N GLN A 349 8.22 -10.37 6.62
CA GLN A 349 7.87 -10.73 5.25
C GLN A 349 7.13 -9.60 4.54
N THR A 350 6.15 -8.97 5.19
CA THR A 350 5.37 -7.87 4.62
C THR A 350 6.25 -6.66 4.31
N ILE A 351 7.13 -6.28 5.25
CA ILE A 351 8.07 -5.17 5.03
C ILE A 351 9.03 -5.51 3.89
N THR A 352 9.57 -6.73 3.86
CA THR A 352 10.52 -7.16 2.81
C THR A 352 9.91 -7.14 1.42
N GLN A 353 8.65 -7.59 1.29
CA GLN A 353 7.94 -7.58 -0.01
C GLN A 353 7.66 -6.17 -0.54
N ASN A 354 7.69 -5.18 0.32
CA ASN A 354 7.30 -3.81 0.01
C ASN A 354 8.42 -2.80 0.28
N ALA A 355 9.63 -3.28 0.51
CA ALA A 355 10.78 -2.44 0.76
C ALA A 355 11.25 -1.71 -0.52
N ASP A 356 11.68 -0.46 -0.35
CA ASP A 356 12.35 0.28 -1.42
C ASP A 356 13.71 -0.35 -1.75
N VAL A 357 14.38 -0.90 -0.73
CA VAL A 357 15.69 -1.57 -0.87
C VAL A 357 15.76 -2.81 0.02
N VAL A 358 16.14 -3.93 -0.55
CA VAL A 358 16.44 -5.17 0.18
C VAL A 358 17.91 -5.52 -0.02
N ILE A 359 18.64 -5.61 1.08
CA ILE A 359 20.06 -5.96 1.11
C ILE A 359 20.19 -7.36 1.73
N ASN A 360 20.78 -8.30 1.00
CA ASN A 360 20.98 -9.66 1.47
C ASN A 360 22.43 -9.84 1.93
N GLY A 361 22.61 -10.39 3.15
CA GLY A 361 23.90 -10.61 3.79
C GLY A 361 24.34 -9.42 4.65
N PRO A 362 25.55 -9.46 5.19
CA PRO A 362 26.04 -8.38 6.04
C PRO A 362 26.19 -7.08 5.24
N ALA A 363 25.72 -5.98 5.86
CA ALA A 363 25.70 -4.64 5.28
C ALA A 363 26.48 -3.65 6.14
N THR A 364 26.91 -2.56 5.52
CA THR A 364 27.53 -1.44 6.19
C THR A 364 26.84 -0.13 5.79
N GLN A 365 27.25 1.00 6.37
CA GLN A 365 26.75 2.32 6.00
C GLN A 365 26.86 2.63 4.50
N SER A 366 27.85 2.06 3.81
CA SER A 366 28.00 2.23 2.36
C SER A 366 26.91 1.56 1.53
N SER A 367 26.14 0.66 2.14
CA SER A 367 24.98 0.01 1.51
C SER A 367 23.71 0.85 1.61
N MET A 368 23.73 1.94 2.37
CA MET A 368 22.55 2.81 2.52
C MET A 368 22.31 3.64 1.25
N PRO A 369 21.05 3.79 0.82
CA PRO A 369 20.72 4.49 -0.41
C PRO A 369 21.08 5.97 -0.34
N ALA A 370 21.81 6.47 -1.33
CA ALA A 370 22.16 7.90 -1.42
C ALA A 370 20.93 8.82 -1.66
N ALA A 371 19.83 8.27 -2.18
CA ALA A 371 18.59 9.02 -2.42
C ALA A 371 17.73 9.21 -1.17
N MET A 372 18.07 8.56 -0.05
CA MET A 372 17.34 8.65 1.21
C MET A 372 17.46 10.06 1.80
N SER A 373 16.35 10.66 2.17
CA SER A 373 16.29 11.99 2.77
C SER A 373 14.99 12.19 3.54
N ALA A 374 14.87 13.30 4.28
CA ALA A 374 13.62 13.65 4.98
C ALA A 374 12.42 13.75 4.04
N SER A 375 12.60 14.27 2.82
CA SER A 375 11.54 14.35 1.80
C SER A 375 11.34 13.05 1.01
N ASN A 376 12.26 12.09 1.13
CA ASN A 376 12.19 10.79 0.51
C ASN A 376 12.62 9.69 1.50
N PRO A 377 11.84 9.47 2.58
CA PRO A 377 12.13 8.39 3.51
C PRO A 377 11.97 7.05 2.80
N MET A 378 12.83 6.09 3.13
CA MET A 378 12.89 4.80 2.45
C MET A 378 12.65 3.66 3.44
N THR A 379 11.99 2.61 2.96
CA THR A 379 11.88 1.34 3.66
C THR A 379 13.06 0.44 3.24
N ILE A 380 13.97 0.22 4.16
CA ILE A 380 15.21 -0.53 3.94
C ILE A 380 15.18 -1.80 4.76
N VAL A 381 15.43 -2.94 4.12
CA VAL A 381 15.54 -4.24 4.77
C VAL A 381 16.95 -4.77 4.62
N VAL A 382 17.56 -5.15 5.72
CA VAL A 382 18.85 -5.86 5.75
C VAL A 382 18.59 -7.28 6.26
N ASN A 383 18.64 -8.25 5.34
CA ASN A 383 18.55 -9.67 5.68
C ASN A 383 19.92 -10.19 6.13
N GLY A 384 20.29 -9.89 7.36
CA GLY A 384 21.56 -10.19 7.96
C GLY A 384 22.02 -9.09 8.92
N ASP A 385 23.32 -9.07 9.22
CA ASP A 385 23.90 -8.07 10.11
C ASP A 385 24.07 -6.72 9.42
N LEU A 386 23.84 -5.65 10.18
CA LEU A 386 24.11 -4.27 9.72
C LEU A 386 25.13 -3.64 10.67
N THR A 387 26.21 -3.10 10.14
CA THR A 387 27.22 -2.38 10.89
C THR A 387 27.37 -0.96 10.37
N PHE A 388 27.06 0.02 11.21
CA PHE A 388 27.47 1.40 11.02
C PHE A 388 28.79 1.64 11.77
N ASN A 389 29.76 2.21 11.09
CA ASN A 389 31.06 2.55 11.64
C ASN A 389 31.60 3.80 10.93
N GLY A 390 31.69 4.90 11.64
CA GLY A 390 32.08 6.21 11.07
C GLY A 390 30.99 6.83 10.19
N TRP A 391 29.72 6.52 10.41
CA TRP A 391 28.60 7.11 9.69
C TRP A 391 27.99 8.28 10.47
N HIS A 392 28.40 9.49 10.09
CA HIS A 392 27.97 10.76 10.72
C HIS A 392 26.81 11.41 9.96
N SER A 393 25.85 10.61 9.52
CA SER A 393 24.70 11.05 8.72
C SER A 393 23.39 10.65 9.38
N THR A 394 22.29 11.21 8.88
CA THR A 394 20.94 10.85 9.30
C THR A 394 20.29 9.92 8.26
N GLY A 395 19.77 8.80 8.72
CA GLY A 395 18.88 7.95 7.95
C GLY A 395 17.43 8.34 8.13
N PHE A 396 16.59 8.05 7.13
CA PHE A 396 15.18 8.46 7.13
C PHE A 396 14.30 7.31 6.65
N GLY A 397 13.30 6.94 7.43
CA GLY A 397 12.34 5.93 7.01
C GLY A 397 12.23 4.73 7.95
N ILE A 398 11.93 3.55 7.39
CA ILE A 398 11.84 2.29 8.13
C ILE A 398 13.10 1.48 7.86
N LEU A 399 13.82 1.15 8.91
CA LEU A 399 14.98 0.25 8.87
C LEU A 399 14.61 -1.06 9.55
N LEU A 400 14.63 -2.17 8.80
CA LEU A 400 14.48 -3.51 9.33
C LEU A 400 15.80 -4.27 9.21
N VAL A 401 16.29 -4.80 10.33
CA VAL A 401 17.51 -5.63 10.39
C VAL A 401 17.14 -7.00 10.97
N THR A 402 17.45 -8.08 10.26
CA THR A 402 17.12 -9.44 10.74
C THR A 402 18.28 -10.09 11.51
N GLY A 403 19.49 -9.61 11.34
CA GLY A 403 20.67 -9.99 12.11
C GLY A 403 20.94 -9.10 13.32
N THR A 404 22.21 -8.92 13.63
CA THR A 404 22.70 -7.97 14.64
C THR A 404 22.82 -6.58 14.03
N PHE A 405 22.32 -5.57 14.72
CA PHE A 405 22.52 -4.18 14.35
C PHE A 405 23.62 -3.55 15.21
N THR A 406 24.80 -3.36 14.65
CA THR A 406 25.87 -2.59 15.26
C THR A 406 25.72 -1.11 14.88
N TYR A 407 25.34 -0.30 15.85
CA TYR A 407 25.02 1.10 15.67
C TYR A 407 26.23 2.00 15.96
N ASP A 408 26.46 2.97 15.09
CA ASP A 408 27.40 4.06 15.34
C ASP A 408 26.69 5.21 16.07
N PRO A 409 27.07 5.56 17.27
CA PRO A 409 26.40 6.60 18.06
C PRO A 409 26.45 8.01 17.47
N ASP A 410 27.28 8.27 16.47
CA ASP A 410 27.27 9.53 15.71
C ASP A 410 26.23 9.53 14.57
N ALA A 411 25.71 8.36 14.21
CA ALA A 411 24.61 8.25 13.28
C ALA A 411 23.29 8.71 13.91
N SER A 412 22.40 9.24 13.09
CA SER A 412 21.03 9.56 13.50
C SER A 412 20.04 8.78 12.62
N TRP A 413 18.83 8.57 13.14
CA TRP A 413 17.74 7.97 12.36
C TRP A 413 16.41 8.62 12.70
N ASP A 414 15.69 9.09 11.67
CA ASP A 414 14.37 9.67 11.79
C ASP A 414 13.34 8.71 11.18
N GLY A 415 12.53 8.08 12.06
CA GLY A 415 11.54 7.08 11.66
C GLY A 415 11.50 5.86 12.56
N ILE A 416 11.40 4.67 11.96
CA ILE A 416 11.21 3.41 12.69
C ILE A 416 12.43 2.51 12.50
N VAL A 417 12.94 1.98 13.58
CA VAL A 417 14.00 0.95 13.58
C VAL A 417 13.46 -0.34 14.14
N LEU A 418 13.51 -1.40 13.34
CA LEU A 418 13.07 -2.75 13.70
C LEU A 418 14.25 -3.70 13.64
N VAL A 419 14.62 -4.29 14.78
CA VAL A 419 15.65 -5.33 14.86
C VAL A 419 14.95 -6.63 15.21
N ILE A 420 14.46 -7.34 14.18
CA ILE A 420 13.59 -8.51 14.32
C ILE A 420 14.26 -9.72 13.65
N GLY A 421 14.60 -10.70 14.43
CA GLY A 421 15.33 -11.90 13.99
C GLY A 421 16.27 -12.35 15.09
N GLN A 422 17.52 -11.95 15.05
CA GLN A 422 18.44 -12.13 16.18
C GLN A 422 18.03 -11.28 17.40
N GLY A 423 17.39 -10.13 17.17
CA GLY A 423 16.95 -9.24 18.24
C GLY A 423 18.10 -8.66 19.05
N ILE A 424 19.20 -8.30 18.39
CA ILE A 424 20.41 -7.78 19.03
C ILE A 424 20.76 -6.42 18.43
N ILE A 425 20.85 -5.40 19.27
CA ILE A 425 21.41 -4.12 18.93
C ILE A 425 22.61 -3.81 19.84
N TYR A 426 23.69 -3.36 19.24
CA TYR A 426 24.94 -3.09 19.92
C TYR A 426 25.50 -1.74 19.49
N SER A 427 25.93 -0.89 20.43
CA SER A 427 26.60 0.36 20.14
C SER A 427 28.10 0.17 20.02
N HIS A 428 28.72 0.77 18.99
CA HIS A 428 30.16 0.61 18.74
C HIS A 428 31.04 1.52 19.61
N GLN A 429 30.66 2.79 19.79
CA GLN A 429 31.44 3.82 20.53
C GLN A 429 30.49 4.89 21.08
N GLY A 430 31.06 5.99 21.63
CA GLY A 430 30.29 7.17 22.05
C GLY A 430 30.08 8.15 20.90
N GLY A 431 28.97 8.89 20.91
CA GLY A 431 28.62 9.85 19.88
C GLY A 431 27.55 10.83 20.32
N ALA A 432 26.96 11.55 19.37
CA ALA A 432 25.93 12.55 19.58
C ALA A 432 24.70 12.37 18.67
N GLY A 433 24.59 11.23 17.98
CA GLY A 433 23.47 10.89 17.11
C GLY A 433 22.18 10.66 17.87
N LYS A 434 21.05 10.80 17.19
CA LYS A 434 19.73 10.69 17.82
C LYS A 434 18.79 9.89 16.95
N PHE A 435 18.00 9.02 17.60
CA PHE A 435 16.84 8.42 16.99
C PHE A 435 15.60 9.24 17.29
N TYR A 436 14.90 9.70 16.28
CA TYR A 436 13.59 10.33 16.43
C TYR A 436 12.52 9.44 15.78
N GLY A 437 11.71 8.81 16.63
CA GLY A 437 10.69 7.87 16.16
C GLY A 437 10.41 6.78 17.19
N ALA A 438 10.57 5.50 16.78
CA ALA A 438 10.45 4.36 17.67
C ALA A 438 11.38 3.22 17.28
N MET A 439 11.77 2.42 18.26
CA MET A 439 12.60 1.24 18.07
C MET A 439 11.93 0.01 18.68
N LEU A 440 11.90 -1.11 17.93
CA LEU A 440 11.48 -2.42 18.39
C LEU A 440 12.61 -3.43 18.23
N VAL A 441 12.97 -4.10 19.29
CA VAL A 441 13.99 -5.18 19.30
C VAL A 441 13.31 -6.48 19.73
N ALA A 442 13.31 -7.49 18.86
CA ALA A 442 12.62 -8.77 19.09
C ALA A 442 13.43 -9.95 18.57
N ASN A 443 13.62 -10.97 19.40
CA ASN A 443 14.35 -12.18 19.03
C ASN A 443 13.37 -13.28 18.60
N THR A 444 13.24 -13.49 17.31
CA THR A 444 12.39 -14.56 16.74
C THR A 444 13.18 -15.86 16.49
N VAL A 445 14.51 -15.80 16.42
CA VAL A 445 15.39 -16.98 16.17
C VAL A 445 15.58 -17.78 17.45
N GLY A 446 15.77 -17.10 18.58
CA GLY A 446 15.93 -17.75 19.90
C GLY A 446 14.62 -18.07 20.59
N GLY A 447 13.48 -17.91 19.92
CA GLY A 447 12.16 -18.19 20.47
C GLY A 447 11.88 -19.67 20.67
N THR A 448 10.97 -19.97 21.60
CA THR A 448 10.51 -21.36 21.86
C THR A 448 9.01 -21.45 21.56
N GLY A 449 8.64 -22.26 20.58
CA GLY A 449 7.28 -22.31 20.08
C GLY A 449 6.91 -20.99 19.40
N ASN A 450 5.85 -20.33 19.85
CA ASN A 450 5.44 -19.01 19.33
C ASN A 450 5.90 -17.83 20.21
N ASN A 451 6.63 -18.08 21.29
CA ASN A 451 7.15 -17.05 22.17
C ASN A 451 8.50 -16.54 21.67
N THR A 452 8.70 -15.22 21.73
CA THR A 452 9.98 -14.58 21.39
C THR A 452 11.06 -14.92 22.43
N GLY A 453 12.29 -15.05 21.98
CA GLY A 453 13.46 -15.26 22.83
C GLY A 453 13.94 -13.96 23.51
N ALA A 454 15.05 -14.03 24.24
CA ALA A 454 15.66 -12.85 24.84
C ALA A 454 16.15 -11.87 23.76
N SER A 455 15.60 -10.67 23.74
CA SER A 455 16.16 -9.57 22.95
C SER A 455 17.27 -8.87 23.72
N SER A 456 18.23 -8.27 23.02
CA SER A 456 19.42 -7.67 23.62
C SER A 456 19.66 -6.24 23.13
N PHE A 457 19.83 -5.34 24.08
CA PHE A 457 20.22 -3.95 23.85
C PHE A 457 21.49 -3.65 24.66
N ASP A 458 22.62 -3.44 23.98
CA ASP A 458 23.89 -3.11 24.61
C ASP A 458 24.48 -1.81 24.08
N PHE A 459 24.38 -0.76 24.86
CA PHE A 459 24.94 0.55 24.60
C PHE A 459 26.07 0.91 25.59
N THR A 460 26.64 -0.09 26.24
CA THR A 460 27.74 0.11 27.20
C THR A 460 28.89 0.95 26.63
N PRO A 461 29.34 0.77 25.38
CA PRO A 461 30.37 1.59 24.79
C PRO A 461 29.98 3.04 24.49
N ALA A 462 28.67 3.37 24.45
CA ALA A 462 28.22 4.72 24.17
C ALA A 462 28.59 5.67 25.29
N ALA A 463 29.40 6.68 24.97
CA ALA A 463 29.93 7.65 25.93
C ALA A 463 29.52 9.11 25.63
N GLY A 464 28.63 9.31 24.66
CA GLY A 464 28.23 10.62 24.18
C GLY A 464 26.84 11.08 24.65
N SER A 465 26.28 12.07 23.92
CA SER A 465 24.94 12.64 24.14
C SER A 465 23.91 12.06 23.16
N ASP A 466 24.13 10.87 22.69
CA ASP A 466 23.21 10.08 21.89
C ASP A 466 21.93 9.74 22.65
N GLY A 467 20.89 9.37 21.94
CA GLY A 467 19.62 9.03 22.59
C GLY A 467 18.52 8.54 21.65
N ILE A 468 17.47 8.02 22.28
CA ILE A 468 16.27 7.53 21.61
C ILE A 468 15.08 8.38 22.04
N TYR A 469 14.45 9.03 21.11
CA TYR A 469 13.37 9.99 21.36
C TYR A 469 12.12 9.59 20.58
N TYR A 470 11.02 9.41 21.28
CA TYR A 470 9.74 9.13 20.62
C TYR A 470 9.32 10.31 19.75
N SER A 471 8.90 10.03 18.53
CA SER A 471 8.33 11.02 17.63
C SER A 471 7.14 10.39 16.86
N SER A 472 5.93 10.78 17.25
CA SER A 472 4.71 10.33 16.57
C SER A 472 4.66 10.83 15.12
N CYS A 473 5.20 12.02 14.87
CA CYS A 473 5.23 12.63 13.54
C CYS A 473 6.08 11.81 12.57
N TRP A 474 7.29 11.45 12.96
CA TRP A 474 8.16 10.61 12.15
C TRP A 474 7.59 9.21 11.97
N ILE A 475 7.05 8.60 13.04
CA ILE A 475 6.39 7.29 12.95
C ILE A 475 5.26 7.32 11.92
N ASN A 476 4.35 8.28 12.00
CA ASN A 476 3.23 8.38 11.08
C ASN A 476 3.67 8.69 9.64
N TYR A 477 4.67 9.56 9.47
CA TYR A 477 5.15 9.96 8.16
C TYR A 477 5.80 8.80 7.39
N VAL A 478 6.66 8.02 8.05
CA VAL A 478 7.35 6.90 7.40
C VAL A 478 6.47 5.68 7.17
N GLN A 479 5.34 5.59 7.86
CA GLN A 479 4.32 4.56 7.67
C GLN A 479 3.26 4.93 6.61
N ALA A 480 3.38 6.11 5.98
CA ALA A 480 2.46 6.49 4.92
C ALA A 480 2.39 5.38 3.86
N PRO A 481 1.23 5.18 3.22
CA PRO A 481 1.05 4.09 2.28
C PRO A 481 2.12 4.09 1.18
N TYR A 482 2.79 2.98 1.00
CA TYR A 482 3.81 2.77 -0.04
C TYR A 482 3.22 2.11 -1.29
N SER A 483 2.05 1.48 -1.17
CA SER A 483 1.29 0.94 -2.29
C SER A 483 -0.19 0.83 -1.94
N TYR A 484 -1.03 0.72 -2.96
CA TYR A 484 -2.42 0.33 -2.82
C TYR A 484 -2.60 -1.05 -3.45
N LYS A 485 -2.90 -2.05 -2.61
CA LYS A 485 -3.15 -3.41 -3.07
C LYS A 485 -4.53 -3.49 -3.70
N VAL A 486 -4.62 -4.10 -4.88
CA VAL A 486 -5.90 -4.44 -5.48
C VAL A 486 -6.42 -5.70 -4.78
N LEU A 487 -7.54 -5.57 -4.10
CA LEU A 487 -8.22 -6.66 -3.37
C LEU A 487 -9.19 -7.40 -4.27
N SER A 488 -9.91 -6.67 -5.12
CA SER A 488 -10.77 -7.23 -6.14
C SER A 488 -10.81 -6.35 -7.39
N PHE A 489 -11.21 -6.95 -8.49
CA PHE A 489 -11.39 -6.32 -9.79
C PHE A 489 -12.65 -6.85 -10.43
N HIS A 490 -13.47 -5.97 -10.99
CA HIS A 490 -14.60 -6.38 -11.80
C HIS A 490 -14.97 -5.37 -12.89
N GLU A 491 -15.71 -5.84 -13.85
CA GLU A 491 -16.29 -5.04 -14.92
C GLU A 491 -17.74 -4.71 -14.57
N ILE A 492 -18.06 -3.43 -14.52
CA ILE A 492 -19.43 -2.96 -14.30
C ILE A 492 -20.14 -3.01 -15.66
N ARG A 493 -21.23 -3.77 -15.72
CA ARG A 493 -22.10 -3.80 -16.91
C ARG A 493 -23.05 -2.61 -16.80
N GLN A 494 -22.94 -1.71 -17.76
CA GLN A 494 -23.88 -0.61 -17.94
C GLN A 494 -25.10 -1.06 -18.74
#